data_68acac382681310bf5e5ee45fd494694
#
_entry.id   68acac382681310bf5e5ee45fd494694
#
_cell.length_a   1.000
_cell.length_b   1.000
_cell.length_c   1.000
_cell.angle_alpha   90.00
_cell.angle_beta   90.00
_cell.angle_gamma   90.00
#
_symmetry.space_group_name_H-M   'P 1'
#
loop_
_entity.id
_entity.type
_entity.pdbx_description
1 polymer ?
#
loop_
_entity_poly.entity_id
_entity_poly.type
_entity_poly.pdbx_seq_one_letter_code
_entity_poly.pdbx_strand_id
1 'polypeptide(L)'
;MKEKKARVEDALHSTRAAVEEGVVPGGGVALVRALASLDKLKGDNDDQNVGINIAKKAFEMPLRQIVSNAGEEASVIISKVAEGKDSFGFNAANSEYGDMIEMGILDPAKVTRTALQAAGSVAGLSLIHISEPTRRRH
;
A
#
# COMPACT_ATOMS: atom_id res chain seq x y z
N MET A 1 5.27 27.64 11.28
CA MET A 1 3.86 27.95 11.01
C MET A 1 3.29 27.27 9.78
N LYS A 2 4.00 27.28 8.66
CA LYS A 2 3.55 26.57 7.45
C LYS A 2 3.38 25.06 7.67
N GLU A 3 4.24 24.45 8.47
CA GLU A 3 4.18 23.02 8.76
C GLU A 3 2.95 22.64 9.58
N LYS A 4 2.57 23.43 10.57
CA LYS A 4 1.35 23.20 11.36
C LYS A 4 0.10 23.35 10.51
N LYS A 5 0.06 24.34 9.63
CA LYS A 5 -1.05 24.55 8.70
C LYS A 5 -1.22 23.36 7.77
N ALA A 6 -0.12 22.86 7.21
CA ALA A 6 -0.13 21.71 6.33
C ALA A 6 -0.63 20.45 7.05
N ARG A 7 -0.24 20.22 8.30
CA ARG A 7 -0.70 19.08 9.10
C ARG A 7 -2.20 19.14 9.39
N VAL A 8 -2.71 20.36 9.69
CA VAL A 8 -4.14 20.54 9.94
C VAL A 8 -4.94 20.29 8.66
N GLU A 9 -4.48 20.80 7.53
CA GLU A 9 -5.11 20.57 6.23
C GLU A 9 -5.12 19.10 5.88
N ASP A 10 -4.01 18.38 6.09
CA ASP A 10 -3.91 16.94 5.87
C ASP A 10 -4.90 16.17 6.74
N ALA A 11 -5.00 16.54 8.02
CA ALA A 11 -5.94 15.91 8.94
C ALA A 11 -7.38 16.14 8.52
N LEU A 12 -7.73 17.33 8.05
CA LEU A 12 -9.05 17.65 7.54
C LEU A 12 -9.39 16.84 6.29
N HIS A 13 -8.48 16.75 5.35
CA HIS A 13 -8.64 15.95 4.13
C HIS A 13 -8.82 14.47 4.46
N SER A 14 -7.99 13.94 5.34
CA SER A 14 -8.09 12.55 5.77
C SER A 14 -9.41 12.25 6.47
N THR A 15 -9.84 13.13 7.34
CA THR A 15 -11.11 12.99 8.06
C THR A 15 -12.30 12.99 7.09
N ARG A 16 -12.28 13.92 6.13
CA ARG A 16 -13.32 13.99 5.11
C ARG A 16 -13.37 12.73 4.26
N ALA A 17 -12.22 12.24 3.82
CA ALA A 17 -12.12 11.02 3.05
C ALA A 17 -12.64 9.81 3.85
N ALA A 18 -12.35 9.75 5.15
CA ALA A 18 -12.83 8.69 6.02
C ALA A 18 -14.34 8.69 6.17
N VAL A 19 -14.94 9.88 6.24
CA VAL A 19 -16.41 10.01 6.31
C VAL A 19 -17.05 9.54 5.00
N GLU A 20 -16.43 9.82 3.87
CA GLU A 20 -17.00 9.48 2.55
C GLU A 20 -16.97 7.99 2.25
N GLU A 21 -15.86 7.30 2.49
CA GLU A 21 -15.66 5.90 2.09
C GLU A 21 -15.30 4.94 3.24
N GLY A 22 -15.20 5.45 4.45
CA GLY A 22 -14.82 4.66 5.60
C GLY A 22 -13.32 4.52 5.77
N VAL A 23 -12.93 3.65 6.68
CA VAL A 23 -11.54 3.45 7.07
C VAL A 23 -11.10 2.00 6.84
N VAL A 24 -9.80 1.83 6.68
CA VAL A 24 -9.13 0.52 6.63
C VAL A 24 -8.03 0.50 7.68
N PRO A 25 -7.51 -0.69 8.07
CA PRO A 25 -6.36 -0.75 8.97
C PRO A 25 -5.20 0.04 8.39
N GLY A 26 -4.56 0.87 9.23
CA GLY A 26 -3.38 1.64 8.83
C GLY A 26 -2.10 0.84 8.96
N GLY A 27 -0.97 1.54 8.90
CA GLY A 27 0.34 0.92 9.03
C GLY A 27 0.73 0.01 7.87
N GLY A 28 0.16 0.22 6.69
CA GLY A 28 0.45 -0.61 5.50
C GLY A 28 -0.27 -1.94 5.46
N VAL A 29 -1.13 -2.24 6.43
CA VAL A 29 -1.81 -3.54 6.57
C VAL A 29 -2.83 -3.78 5.46
N ALA A 30 -3.57 -2.74 5.05
CA ALA A 30 -4.62 -2.91 4.03
C ALA A 30 -4.07 -3.48 2.72
N LEU A 31 -2.93 -2.97 2.26
CA LEU A 31 -2.30 -3.48 1.04
C LEU A 31 -1.74 -4.88 1.22
N VAL A 32 -1.17 -5.20 2.39
CA VAL A 32 -0.69 -6.55 2.68
C VAL A 32 -1.85 -7.55 2.66
N ARG A 33 -3.00 -7.20 3.19
CA ARG A 33 -4.20 -8.05 3.12
C ARG A 33 -4.70 -8.23 1.70
N ALA A 34 -4.58 -7.20 0.86
CA ALA A 34 -4.95 -7.28 -0.54
C ALA A 34 -4.05 -8.25 -1.35
N LEU A 35 -2.86 -8.58 -0.83
CA LEU A 35 -1.99 -9.60 -1.45
C LEU A 35 -2.71 -10.93 -1.66
N ALA A 36 -3.63 -11.30 -0.78
CA ALA A 36 -4.39 -12.54 -0.92
C ALA A 36 -5.18 -12.57 -2.23
N SER A 37 -5.67 -11.43 -2.69
CA SER A 37 -6.36 -11.31 -3.98
C SER A 37 -5.40 -11.50 -5.16
N LEU A 38 -4.17 -11.01 -5.04
CA LEU A 38 -3.14 -11.18 -6.07
C LEU A 38 -2.65 -12.63 -6.13
N ASP A 39 -2.61 -13.34 -5.00
CA ASP A 39 -2.20 -14.74 -4.95
C ASP A 39 -3.13 -15.65 -5.74
N LYS A 40 -4.39 -15.26 -5.91
CA LYS A 40 -5.38 -15.99 -6.69
C LYS A 40 -5.28 -15.74 -8.20
N LEU A 41 -4.56 -14.69 -8.58
CA LEU A 41 -4.39 -14.35 -9.99
C LEU A 41 -3.32 -15.23 -10.62
N LYS A 42 -3.63 -15.73 -11.81
CA LYS A 42 -2.67 -16.42 -12.66
C LYS A 42 -2.66 -15.76 -14.02
N GLY A 43 -1.49 -15.42 -14.50
CA GLY A 43 -1.34 -14.90 -15.84
C GLY A 43 -1.43 -16.02 -16.88
N ASP A 44 -1.75 -15.64 -18.11
CA ASP A 44 -1.83 -16.56 -19.23
C ASP A 44 -0.46 -17.00 -19.73
N ASN A 45 0.59 -16.28 -19.34
CA ASN A 45 1.97 -16.56 -19.73
C ASN A 45 2.94 -16.15 -18.62
N ASP A 46 4.23 -16.49 -18.81
CA ASP A 46 5.26 -16.21 -17.81
C ASP A 46 5.46 -14.71 -17.59
N ASP A 47 5.35 -13.89 -18.63
CA ASP A 47 5.52 -12.43 -18.51
C ASP A 47 4.43 -11.82 -17.64
N GLN A 48 3.19 -12.29 -17.77
CA GLN A 48 2.09 -11.83 -16.92
C GLN A 48 2.30 -12.26 -15.47
N ASN A 49 2.80 -13.47 -15.24
CA ASN A 49 3.11 -13.94 -13.89
C ASN A 49 4.23 -13.14 -13.24
N VAL A 50 5.24 -12.72 -14.00
CA VAL A 50 6.28 -11.81 -13.52
C VAL A 50 5.68 -10.48 -13.11
N GLY A 51 4.77 -9.92 -13.92
CA GLY A 51 4.06 -8.69 -13.60
C GLY A 51 3.25 -8.78 -12.30
N ILE A 52 2.55 -9.89 -12.10
CA ILE A 52 1.80 -10.15 -10.86
C ILE A 52 2.74 -10.19 -9.66
N ASN A 53 3.89 -10.85 -9.78
CA ASN A 53 4.89 -10.92 -8.70
C ASN A 53 5.47 -9.56 -8.37
N ILE A 54 5.69 -8.70 -9.37
CA ILE A 54 6.14 -7.32 -9.17
C ILE A 54 5.08 -6.53 -8.39
N ALA A 55 3.81 -6.68 -8.74
CA ALA A 55 2.70 -6.03 -8.03
C ALA A 55 2.62 -6.48 -6.57
N LYS A 56 2.81 -7.78 -6.31
CA LYS A 56 2.84 -8.32 -4.94
C LYS A 56 3.93 -7.65 -4.10
N LYS A 57 5.13 -7.51 -4.65
CA LYS A 57 6.23 -6.82 -3.96
C LYS A 57 5.91 -5.36 -3.72
N ALA A 58 5.29 -4.70 -4.69
CA ALA A 58 4.90 -3.30 -4.56
C ALA A 58 3.89 -3.10 -3.41
N PHE A 59 2.97 -4.02 -3.19
CA PHE A 59 1.99 -3.94 -2.12
C PHE A 59 2.62 -4.05 -0.72
N GLU A 60 3.79 -4.67 -0.61
CA GLU A 60 4.53 -4.76 0.65
C GLU A 60 5.35 -3.50 0.96
N MET A 61 5.61 -2.67 -0.04
CA MET A 61 6.52 -1.54 0.10
C MET A 61 6.09 -0.50 1.15
N PRO A 62 4.81 -0.12 1.27
CA PRO A 62 4.43 0.82 2.32
C PRO A 62 4.73 0.31 3.73
N LEU A 63 4.43 -0.94 4.02
CA LEU A 63 4.77 -1.55 5.31
C LEU A 63 6.28 -1.64 5.49
N ARG A 64 7.00 -2.05 4.46
CA ARG A 64 8.46 -2.13 4.49
C ARG A 64 9.10 -0.78 4.80
N GLN A 65 8.59 0.29 4.19
CA GLN A 65 9.09 1.63 4.44
C GLN A 65 8.84 2.09 5.87
N ILE A 66 7.65 1.83 6.40
CA ILE A 66 7.28 2.18 7.78
C ILE A 66 8.20 1.45 8.76
N VAL A 67 8.42 0.16 8.56
CA VAL A 67 9.27 -0.66 9.44
C VAL A 67 10.73 -0.20 9.37
N SER A 68 11.23 0.07 8.17
CA SER A 68 12.60 0.56 7.97
C SER A 68 12.81 1.91 8.64
N ASN A 69 11.83 2.80 8.56
CA ASN A 69 11.88 4.11 9.22
C ASN A 69 11.93 3.97 10.75
N ALA A 70 11.34 2.92 11.29
CA ALA A 70 11.39 2.61 12.72
C ALA A 70 12.70 1.93 13.16
N GLY A 71 13.58 1.60 12.21
CA GLY A 71 14.83 0.93 12.51
C GLY A 71 14.73 -0.56 12.75
N GLU A 72 13.61 -1.17 12.35
CA GLU A 72 13.34 -2.59 12.54
C GLU A 72 13.62 -3.41 11.27
N GLU A 73 13.75 -4.73 11.43
CA GLU A 73 13.99 -5.64 10.31
C GLU A 73 12.68 -5.89 9.55
N ALA A 74 12.59 -5.33 8.36
CA ALA A 74 11.36 -5.32 7.58
C ALA A 74 10.88 -6.73 7.18
N SER A 75 11.80 -7.59 6.74
CA SER A 75 11.43 -8.92 6.22
C SER A 75 10.71 -9.78 7.25
N VAL A 76 11.20 -9.78 8.49
CA VAL A 76 10.61 -10.54 9.60
C VAL A 76 9.21 -10.01 9.92
N ILE A 77 9.08 -8.69 10.01
CA ILE A 77 7.82 -8.04 10.38
C ILE A 77 6.77 -8.23 9.29
N ILE A 78 7.16 -8.08 8.03
CA ILE A 78 6.24 -8.28 6.89
C ILE A 78 5.71 -9.73 6.89
N SER A 79 6.58 -10.72 7.08
CA SER A 79 6.17 -12.12 7.16
C SER A 79 5.17 -12.34 8.28
N LYS A 80 5.43 -11.77 9.43
CA LYS A 80 4.56 -11.93 10.60
C LYS A 80 3.19 -11.25 10.41
N VAL A 81 3.18 -10.07 9.83
CA VAL A 81 1.94 -9.37 9.51
C VAL A 81 1.15 -10.13 8.43
N ALA A 82 1.82 -10.66 7.42
CA ALA A 82 1.18 -11.41 6.35
C ALA A 82 0.53 -12.70 6.85
N GLU A 83 1.11 -13.35 7.85
CA GLU A 83 0.52 -14.55 8.48
C GLU A 83 -0.72 -14.23 9.32
N GLY A 84 -0.85 -12.99 9.78
CA GLY A 84 -2.00 -12.54 10.55
C GLY A 84 -3.24 -12.38 9.70
N LYS A 85 -4.36 -12.09 10.36
CA LYS A 85 -5.66 -11.94 9.70
C LYS A 85 -6.28 -10.58 10.01
N ASP A 86 -7.16 -10.15 9.14
CA ASP A 86 -7.97 -8.94 9.30
C ASP A 86 -7.12 -7.69 9.54
N SER A 87 -7.24 -7.08 10.71
CA SER A 87 -6.58 -5.82 11.03
C SER A 87 -5.26 -6.01 11.80
N PHE A 88 -4.79 -7.26 11.94
CA PHE A 88 -3.51 -7.52 12.62
C PHE A 88 -2.36 -6.89 11.88
N GLY A 89 -1.54 -6.13 12.59
CA GLY A 89 -0.42 -5.44 12.01
C GLY A 89 0.65 -5.09 13.03
N PHE A 90 1.58 -4.23 12.62
CA PHE A 90 2.70 -3.81 13.45
C PHE A 90 2.62 -2.31 13.72
N ASN A 91 2.62 -1.95 15.01
CA ASN A 91 2.68 -0.56 15.44
C ASN A 91 4.15 -0.12 15.56
N ALA A 92 4.62 0.62 14.56
CA ALA A 92 6.01 1.05 14.50
C ALA A 92 6.39 2.06 15.61
N ALA A 93 5.40 2.73 16.21
CA ALA A 93 5.66 3.70 17.27
C ALA A 93 6.16 3.04 18.56
N ASN A 94 5.66 1.85 18.88
CA ASN A 94 6.04 1.13 20.11
C ASN A 94 6.56 -0.29 19.85
N SER A 95 6.72 -0.67 18.59
CA SER A 95 7.22 -1.98 18.17
C SER A 95 6.35 -3.15 18.64
N GLU A 96 5.05 -2.93 18.74
CA GLU A 96 4.09 -3.96 19.17
C GLU A 96 3.21 -4.42 18.02
N TYR A 97 2.84 -5.69 18.04
CA TYR A 97 1.86 -6.27 17.13
C TYR A 97 0.47 -6.21 17.76
N GLY A 98 -0.54 -6.09 16.93
CA GLY A 98 -1.92 -6.13 17.40
C GLY A 98 -2.91 -5.70 16.34
N ASP A 99 -4.15 -5.53 16.76
CA ASP A 99 -5.22 -5.05 15.87
C ASP A 99 -5.07 -3.54 15.64
N MET A 100 -4.81 -3.15 14.39
CA MET A 100 -4.57 -1.76 14.04
C MET A 100 -5.80 -0.88 14.29
N ILE A 101 -6.99 -1.42 14.06
CA ILE A 101 -8.23 -0.67 14.28
C ILE A 101 -8.42 -0.41 15.78
N GLU A 102 -8.20 -1.41 16.64
CA GLU A 102 -8.28 -1.24 18.09
C GLU A 102 -7.25 -0.26 18.62
N MET A 103 -6.07 -0.23 18.02
CA MET A 103 -5.00 0.72 18.39
C MET A 103 -5.21 2.12 17.82
N GLY A 104 -6.26 2.31 17.02
CA GLY A 104 -6.55 3.61 16.41
C GLY A 104 -5.65 3.96 15.23
N ILE A 105 -4.95 3.00 14.66
CA ILE A 105 -4.09 3.19 13.49
C ILE A 105 -4.92 2.89 12.25
N LEU A 106 -5.45 3.96 11.66
CA LEU A 106 -6.43 3.87 10.57
C LEU A 106 -5.97 4.70 9.37
N ASP A 107 -6.31 4.23 8.17
CA ASP A 107 -6.17 5.00 6.94
C ASP A 107 -7.55 5.17 6.30
N PRO A 108 -7.83 6.32 5.68
CA PRO A 108 -9.04 6.47 4.89
C PRO A 108 -9.01 5.53 3.68
N ALA A 109 -10.06 4.77 3.49
CA ALA A 109 -10.15 3.84 2.36
C ALA A 109 -10.00 4.55 1.01
N LYS A 110 -10.59 5.73 0.89
CA LYS A 110 -10.51 6.54 -0.33
C LYS A 110 -9.07 6.91 -0.69
N VAL A 111 -8.25 7.29 0.30
CA VAL A 111 -6.85 7.67 0.07
C VAL A 111 -6.04 6.46 -0.38
N THR A 112 -6.17 5.34 0.29
CA THR A 112 -5.48 4.11 -0.07
C THR A 112 -5.86 3.63 -1.47
N ARG A 113 -7.15 3.64 -1.78
CA ARG A 113 -7.67 3.26 -3.10
C ARG A 113 -7.17 4.20 -4.20
N THR A 114 -7.26 5.51 -3.97
CA THR A 114 -6.83 6.51 -4.95
C THR A 114 -5.33 6.42 -5.22
N ALA A 115 -4.53 6.23 -4.17
CA ALA A 115 -3.08 6.07 -4.32
C ALA A 115 -2.76 4.83 -5.16
N LEU A 116 -3.44 3.72 -4.92
CA LEU A 116 -3.24 2.49 -5.66
C LEU A 116 -3.65 2.64 -7.14
N GLN A 117 -4.79 3.27 -7.39
CA GLN A 117 -5.25 3.53 -8.75
C GLN A 117 -4.30 4.46 -9.51
N ALA A 118 -3.82 5.52 -8.85
CA ALA A 118 -2.87 6.45 -9.44
C ALA A 118 -1.55 5.76 -9.77
N ALA A 119 -1.04 4.94 -8.86
CA ALA A 119 0.19 4.18 -9.06
C ALA A 119 0.04 3.20 -10.24
N GLY A 120 -1.09 2.51 -10.33
CA GLY A 120 -1.39 1.61 -11.43
C GLY A 120 -1.47 2.33 -12.78
N SER A 121 -2.10 3.50 -12.81
CA SER A 121 -2.19 4.30 -14.03
C SER A 121 -0.82 4.78 -14.50
N VAL A 122 0.02 5.28 -13.60
CA VAL A 122 1.37 5.75 -13.93
C VAL A 122 2.22 4.58 -14.44
N ALA A 123 2.19 3.43 -13.76
CA ALA A 123 2.92 2.25 -14.18
C ALA A 123 2.47 1.77 -15.58
N GLY A 124 1.16 1.76 -15.83
CA GLY A 124 0.61 1.40 -17.13
C GLY A 124 1.05 2.33 -18.23
N LEU A 125 1.02 3.64 -17.98
CA LEU A 125 1.49 4.65 -18.94
C LEU A 125 3.00 4.51 -19.22
N SER A 126 3.79 4.23 -18.20
CA SER A 126 5.22 4.01 -18.35
C SER A 126 5.53 2.83 -19.26
N LEU A 127 4.80 1.72 -19.08
CA LEU A 127 4.96 0.53 -19.91
C LEU A 127 4.55 0.78 -21.36
N ILE A 128 3.46 1.49 -21.58
CA ILE A 128 3.03 1.90 -22.92
C ILE A 128 4.09 2.77 -23.57
N HIS A 129 4.66 3.70 -22.82
CA HIS A 129 5.68 4.63 -23.30
C HIS A 129 6.98 3.92 -23.69
N ILE A 130 7.35 2.87 -22.96
CA ILE A 130 8.53 2.07 -23.27
C ILE A 130 8.33 1.24 -24.54
N SER A 131 7.13 0.75 -24.79
CA SER A 131 6.84 -0.10 -25.94
C SER A 131 6.53 0.68 -27.23
N GLU A 132 6.09 1.95 -27.15
CA GLU A 132 5.73 2.78 -28.30
C GLU A 132 6.89 3.33 -29.14
N PRO A 133 8.09 3.65 -28.62
CA PRO A 133 9.15 4.21 -29.45
C PRO A 133 9.47 3.40 -30.70
N THR A 134 9.29 2.07 -30.64
CA THR A 134 9.51 1.18 -31.78
C THR A 134 8.42 1.33 -32.84
N ARG A 135 7.19 1.63 -32.46
CA ARG A 135 6.08 1.83 -33.39
C ARG A 135 6.17 3.16 -34.12
N ARG A 136 6.64 4.21 -33.46
CA ARG A 136 6.72 5.56 -34.04
C ARG A 136 7.81 5.72 -35.07
N ARG A 137 8.79 4.82 -35.07
CA ARG A 137 9.90 4.86 -36.04
C ARG A 137 9.56 4.19 -37.37
N HIS A 138 8.42 3.58 -37.42
CA HIS A 138 7.91 2.94 -38.63
C HIS A 138 6.75 3.72 -39.22
#